data_8aa24fde523a363b3345887910f4f195
#
_entry.id   8aa24fde523a363b3345887910f4f195
#
_cell.length_a   1.000
_cell.length_b   1.000
_cell.length_c   1.000
_cell.angle_alpha   90.00
_cell.angle_beta   90.00
_cell.angle_gamma   90.00
#
_symmetry.space_group_name_H-M   'P 1'
#
loop_
_entity.id
_entity.type
_entity.pdbx_description
1 polymer ?
#
loop_
_entity_poly.entity_id
_entity_poly.type
_entity_poly.pdbx_seq_one_letter_code
_entity_poly.pdbx_strand_id
1 'polypeptide(L)'
;MASENDKRKWRPVDPTRHHRENGWDYRGRAIYHFTLVVEGRYPLFGVLAGDSAETAFVRLNPFGYRVYRMLSGLAQFYAGKGVALKVLAQKVMPDHVHLVIQVLEPLPRSIGAVVRGFKSGCTMVYRREFLGGGENAAGVHGGGAGPGGRGGLEGGAHGGVWNGGGENAAGAHGGEAEALVQFGRIFAARESIWQQDPAYYHERILHAPGQLRRMIDYVKDNPRRLWLKRHYPDLFRLHRRTDVGGLQFTSLGNHFLLEWPDRQMVEMSRSATDGQIQERLQQVLAAAHNGAITYTAAISKGEKLIARTLREQGFPLVVLLNDGFPAEGSRHEHFYKPGGVYFEACSRGQLLLLEPTEQVFHDAAIQAAVEETLRRKAEARRRAYEPIPTTASRYRFVALNEMARRLSR
;
A
#
# COMPACT_ATOMS: atom_id res chain seq x y z
N MET A 1 -16.65 22.79 -20.68
CA MET A 1 -15.18 22.75 -20.90
C MET A 1 -14.54 22.35 -19.58
N ALA A 2 -14.32 21.07 -19.40
CA ALA A 2 -13.68 20.56 -18.19
C ALA A 2 -12.16 20.57 -18.41
N SER A 3 -11.45 21.22 -17.54
CA SER A 3 -10.01 21.42 -17.54
C SER A 3 -9.27 20.09 -17.48
N GLU A 4 -8.44 19.87 -18.46
CA GLU A 4 -7.58 18.73 -18.72
C GLU A 4 -6.31 18.78 -17.85
N ASN A 5 -6.43 18.79 -16.52
CA ASN A 5 -5.21 18.87 -15.71
C ASN A 5 -5.32 18.29 -14.29
N ASP A 6 -5.72 17.03 -14.18
CA ASP A 6 -5.46 16.32 -12.92
C ASP A 6 -4.71 15.00 -13.14
N LYS A 7 -3.56 15.09 -13.81
CA LYS A 7 -2.52 14.06 -13.73
C LYS A 7 -1.86 14.19 -12.37
N ARG A 8 -2.51 13.71 -11.31
CA ARG A 8 -1.90 13.63 -9.98
C ARG A 8 -0.63 12.79 -10.11
N LYS A 9 0.49 13.48 -10.14
CA LYS A 9 1.81 12.87 -9.94
C LYS A 9 1.73 12.13 -8.61
N TRP A 10 2.07 10.84 -8.61
CA TRP A 10 2.35 10.14 -7.36
C TRP A 10 3.39 10.96 -6.59
N ARG A 11 3.04 11.45 -5.42
CA ARG A 11 3.96 12.14 -4.51
C ARG A 11 4.13 11.26 -3.29
N PRO A 12 5.31 11.18 -2.71
CA PRO A 12 5.50 10.57 -1.40
C PRO A 12 4.49 11.16 -0.43
N VAL A 13 3.90 10.31 0.41
CA VAL A 13 2.96 10.79 1.43
C VAL A 13 3.77 11.59 2.44
N ASP A 14 3.61 12.89 2.43
CA ASP A 14 4.17 13.78 3.45
C ASP A 14 3.54 13.39 4.81
N PRO A 15 4.33 12.86 5.75
CA PRO A 15 3.81 12.41 7.03
C PRO A 15 3.28 13.55 7.91
N THR A 16 3.59 14.81 7.56
CA THR A 16 3.12 16.00 8.28
C THR A 16 1.79 16.52 7.73
N ARG A 17 1.36 16.08 6.54
CA ARG A 17 0.06 16.46 5.99
C ARG A 17 -1.04 15.72 6.72
N HIS A 18 -1.98 16.47 7.26
CA HIS A 18 -3.28 15.93 7.65
C HIS A 18 -3.86 15.15 6.47
N HIS A 19 -4.13 13.86 6.66
CA HIS A 19 -4.60 12.94 5.60
C HIS A 19 -6.00 13.29 5.07
N ARG A 20 -6.58 14.38 5.53
CA ARG A 20 -7.86 14.89 5.07
C ARG A 20 -7.69 15.86 3.92
N GLU A 21 -8.51 15.68 2.88
CA GLU A 21 -8.54 16.56 1.73
C GLU A 21 -9.17 17.91 2.14
N ASN A 22 -8.41 19.00 1.96
CA ASN A 22 -8.89 20.33 2.28
C ASN A 22 -10.07 20.69 1.38
N GLY A 23 -11.16 21.22 1.98
CA GLY A 23 -12.37 21.60 1.25
C GLY A 23 -13.33 20.45 0.95
N TRP A 24 -13.02 19.20 1.35
CA TRP A 24 -13.95 18.10 1.18
C TRP A 24 -15.00 18.07 2.30
N ASP A 25 -16.29 17.90 1.91
CA ASP A 25 -17.36 17.71 2.89
C ASP A 25 -17.41 16.25 3.37
N TYR A 26 -16.82 16.00 4.52
CA TYR A 26 -16.81 14.70 5.20
C TYR A 26 -18.14 14.29 5.82
N ARG A 27 -19.20 15.07 5.62
CA ARG A 27 -20.57 14.76 5.99
C ARG A 27 -21.38 14.29 4.77
N GLY A 28 -20.95 14.67 3.56
CA GLY A 28 -21.64 14.38 2.31
C GLY A 28 -21.61 12.90 1.92
N ARG A 29 -22.42 12.56 0.90
CA ARG A 29 -22.42 11.23 0.27
C ARG A 29 -21.08 10.96 -0.40
N ALA A 30 -20.40 9.91 0.05
CA ALA A 30 -19.10 9.49 -0.52
C ALA A 30 -18.77 8.06 -0.11
N ILE A 31 -17.69 7.53 -0.69
CA ILE A 31 -17.13 6.23 -0.31
C ILE A 31 -15.73 6.48 0.27
N TYR A 32 -15.49 5.90 1.43
CA TYR A 32 -14.25 6.05 2.18
C TYR A 32 -13.60 4.69 2.44
N HIS A 33 -12.29 4.64 2.34
CA HIS A 33 -11.49 3.53 2.85
C HIS A 33 -10.68 4.00 4.05
N PHE A 34 -10.76 3.23 5.13
CA PHE A 34 -10.01 3.45 6.36
C PHE A 34 -9.05 2.29 6.63
N THR A 35 -7.86 2.62 7.11
CA THR A 35 -6.96 1.66 7.75
C THR A 35 -6.76 2.08 9.20
N LEU A 36 -7.21 1.25 10.13
CA LEU A 36 -7.13 1.49 11.57
C LEU A 36 -6.06 0.57 12.15
N VAL A 37 -4.99 1.13 12.67
CA VAL A 37 -3.81 0.40 13.11
C VAL A 37 -3.79 0.28 14.63
N VAL A 38 -3.45 -0.90 15.14
CA VAL A 38 -3.21 -1.14 16.57
C VAL A 38 -1.92 -0.43 16.98
N GLU A 39 -1.91 0.13 18.18
CA GLU A 39 -0.74 0.78 18.75
C GLU A 39 0.48 -0.14 18.73
N GLY A 40 1.61 0.37 18.23
CA GLY A 40 2.83 -0.41 18.07
C GLY A 40 2.74 -1.56 17.07
N ARG A 41 1.66 -1.65 16.29
CA ARG A 41 1.40 -2.75 15.34
C ARG A 41 1.42 -4.15 15.98
N TYR A 42 1.04 -4.25 17.24
CA TYR A 42 0.90 -5.54 17.90
C TYR A 42 -0.19 -6.39 17.22
N PRO A 43 0.03 -7.70 17.02
CA PRO A 43 -0.95 -8.60 16.38
C PRO A 43 -2.10 -8.97 17.31
N LEU A 44 -2.87 -7.94 17.73
CA LEU A 44 -3.92 -8.02 18.76
C LEU A 44 -5.15 -8.81 18.30
N PHE A 45 -5.36 -9.00 16.99
CA PHE A 45 -6.59 -9.57 16.46
C PHE A 45 -6.45 -11.03 16.00
N GLY A 46 -5.25 -11.56 15.95
CA GLY A 46 -5.01 -12.93 15.49
C GLY A 46 -3.67 -13.09 14.80
N VAL A 47 -3.51 -14.20 14.09
CA VAL A 47 -2.27 -14.57 13.41
C VAL A 47 -2.51 -14.84 11.93
N LEU A 48 -1.49 -14.59 11.12
CA LEU A 48 -1.48 -15.01 9.73
C LEU A 48 -1.29 -16.54 9.68
N ALA A 49 -2.13 -17.24 8.93
CA ALA A 49 -2.12 -18.68 8.72
C ALA A 49 -2.20 -18.98 7.22
N GLY A 50 -1.96 -20.26 6.86
CA GLY A 50 -1.91 -20.75 5.48
C GLY A 50 -0.48 -21.12 5.08
N ASP A 51 -0.36 -22.12 4.21
CA ASP A 51 0.92 -22.73 3.80
C ASP A 51 1.50 -22.06 2.53
N SER A 52 0.68 -21.28 1.84
CA SER A 52 1.09 -20.53 0.65
C SER A 52 0.43 -19.14 0.60
N ALA A 53 0.89 -18.32 -0.32
CA ALA A 53 0.29 -17.01 -0.54
C ALA A 53 -1.20 -17.10 -0.91
N GLU A 54 -1.57 -18.10 -1.71
CA GLU A 54 -2.94 -18.33 -2.20
C GLU A 54 -3.87 -18.80 -1.11
N THR A 55 -3.36 -19.58 -0.16
CA THR A 55 -4.12 -20.12 0.99
C THR A 55 -4.05 -19.22 2.22
N ALA A 56 -3.32 -18.11 2.14
CA ALA A 56 -3.09 -17.20 3.27
C ALA A 56 -4.39 -16.57 3.77
N PHE A 57 -4.64 -16.68 5.06
CA PHE A 57 -5.76 -16.04 5.75
C PHE A 57 -5.35 -15.56 7.15
N VAL A 58 -6.19 -14.78 7.78
CA VAL A 58 -5.99 -14.40 9.18
C VAL A 58 -6.88 -15.28 10.05
N ARG A 59 -6.27 -16.10 10.89
CA ARG A 59 -6.96 -16.83 11.96
C ARG A 59 -7.17 -15.84 13.11
N LEU A 60 -8.41 -15.41 13.26
CA LEU A 60 -8.78 -14.45 14.30
C LEU A 60 -8.79 -15.12 15.67
N ASN A 61 -8.24 -14.46 16.67
CA ASN A 61 -8.43 -14.80 18.06
C ASN A 61 -9.82 -14.31 18.54
N PRO A 62 -10.26 -14.64 19.79
CA PRO A 62 -11.57 -14.24 20.31
C PRO A 62 -11.84 -12.73 20.20
N PHE A 63 -10.85 -11.90 20.48
CA PHE A 63 -11.02 -10.44 20.35
C PHE A 63 -11.09 -9.99 18.86
N GLY A 64 -10.27 -10.53 17.99
CA GLY A 64 -10.33 -10.28 16.55
C GLY A 64 -11.69 -10.65 15.97
N TYR A 65 -12.28 -11.77 16.42
CA TYR A 65 -13.63 -12.17 16.05
C TYR A 65 -14.70 -11.17 16.55
N ARG A 66 -14.55 -10.65 17.76
CA ARG A 66 -15.44 -9.59 18.28
C ARG A 66 -15.35 -8.34 17.43
N VAL A 67 -14.14 -7.91 17.05
CA VAL A 67 -13.92 -6.75 16.15
C VAL A 67 -14.56 -7.00 14.78
N TYR A 68 -14.40 -8.20 14.21
CA TYR A 68 -15.06 -8.59 12.97
C TYR A 68 -16.60 -8.47 13.06
N ARG A 69 -17.19 -8.98 14.13
CA ARG A 69 -18.64 -8.86 14.39
C ARG A 69 -19.10 -7.41 14.51
N MET A 70 -18.35 -6.57 15.20
CA MET A 70 -18.63 -5.14 15.31
C MET A 70 -18.59 -4.43 13.95
N LEU A 71 -17.64 -4.78 13.08
CA LEU A 71 -17.59 -4.25 11.71
C LEU A 71 -18.78 -4.69 10.88
N SER A 72 -19.13 -5.98 10.95
CA SER A 72 -20.28 -6.53 10.22
C SER A 72 -21.61 -5.92 10.65
N GLY A 73 -21.76 -5.59 11.93
CA GLY A 73 -22.94 -4.93 12.49
C GLY A 73 -22.92 -3.40 12.43
N LEU A 74 -21.84 -2.79 11.91
CA LEU A 74 -21.65 -1.34 11.98
C LEU A 74 -22.78 -0.56 11.28
N ALA A 75 -23.18 -0.97 10.10
CA ALA A 75 -24.25 -0.33 9.34
C ALA A 75 -25.57 -0.38 10.10
N GLN A 76 -25.93 -1.53 10.65
CA GLN A 76 -27.15 -1.71 11.44
C GLN A 76 -27.13 -0.88 12.73
N PHE A 77 -26.00 -0.86 13.43
CA PHE A 77 -25.84 -0.05 14.63
C PHE A 77 -26.06 1.45 14.38
N TYR A 78 -25.56 1.96 13.25
CA TYR A 78 -25.72 3.36 12.90
C TYR A 78 -27.11 3.65 12.27
N ALA A 79 -27.74 2.70 11.60
CA ALA A 79 -29.11 2.82 11.13
C ALA A 79 -30.08 3.06 12.30
N GLY A 80 -29.88 2.36 13.43
CA GLY A 80 -30.63 2.61 14.66
C GLY A 80 -30.44 4.01 15.28
N LYS A 81 -29.46 4.78 14.79
CA LYS A 81 -29.19 6.17 15.18
C LYS A 81 -29.56 7.19 14.08
N GLY A 82 -30.33 6.78 13.08
CA GLY A 82 -30.72 7.63 11.96
C GLY A 82 -29.58 7.95 10.99
N VAL A 83 -28.52 7.13 10.94
CA VAL A 83 -27.37 7.34 10.06
C VAL A 83 -27.34 6.25 8.99
N ALA A 84 -27.56 6.63 7.73
CA ALA A 84 -27.58 5.73 6.60
C ALA A 84 -26.19 5.51 6.00
N LEU A 85 -25.61 4.34 6.26
CA LEU A 85 -24.32 3.94 5.69
C LEU A 85 -24.29 2.45 5.33
N LYS A 86 -23.36 2.07 4.44
CA LYS A 86 -23.15 0.68 4.03
C LYS A 86 -21.67 0.32 4.14
N VAL A 87 -21.36 -0.84 4.72
CA VAL A 87 -20.03 -1.43 4.69
C VAL A 87 -19.89 -2.22 3.39
N LEU A 88 -19.00 -1.78 2.51
CA LEU A 88 -18.77 -2.38 1.19
C LEU A 88 -17.69 -3.46 1.23
N ALA A 89 -16.68 -3.29 2.08
CA ALA A 89 -15.64 -4.27 2.33
C ALA A 89 -15.04 -4.05 3.71
N GLN A 90 -14.60 -5.14 4.33
CA GLN A 90 -13.88 -5.12 5.60
C GLN A 90 -12.87 -6.28 5.66
N LYS A 91 -11.80 -6.07 6.40
CA LYS A 91 -10.81 -7.12 6.69
C LYS A 91 -10.14 -6.83 8.02
N VAL A 92 -10.17 -7.79 8.92
CA VAL A 92 -9.40 -7.76 10.16
C VAL A 92 -8.07 -8.47 9.87
N MET A 93 -6.99 -7.72 10.01
CA MET A 93 -5.62 -8.20 9.89
C MET A 93 -5.04 -8.39 11.31
N PRO A 94 -3.90 -9.04 11.50
CA PRO A 94 -3.36 -9.25 12.84
C PRO A 94 -3.23 -7.97 13.67
N ASP A 95 -2.77 -6.88 13.07
CA ASP A 95 -2.39 -5.62 13.71
C ASP A 95 -3.17 -4.38 13.22
N HIS A 96 -4.14 -4.58 12.34
CA HIS A 96 -4.94 -3.47 11.79
C HIS A 96 -6.24 -3.95 11.16
N VAL A 97 -7.09 -2.99 10.84
CA VAL A 97 -8.37 -3.25 10.17
C VAL A 97 -8.48 -2.39 8.93
N HIS A 98 -8.94 -2.99 7.83
CA HIS A 98 -9.42 -2.27 6.65
C HIS A 98 -10.93 -2.21 6.66
N LEU A 99 -11.47 -1.03 6.30
CA LEU A 99 -12.91 -0.78 6.27
C LEU A 99 -13.25 0.15 5.11
N VAL A 100 -14.14 -0.29 4.23
CA VAL A 100 -14.69 0.53 3.13
C VAL A 100 -16.15 0.82 3.44
N ILE A 101 -16.47 2.10 3.63
CA ILE A 101 -17.80 2.59 3.98
C ILE A 101 -18.33 3.49 2.88
N GLN A 102 -19.58 3.28 2.49
CA GLN A 102 -20.38 4.20 1.69
C GLN A 102 -21.34 4.96 2.61
N VAL A 103 -21.30 6.28 2.54
CA VAL A 103 -22.26 7.19 3.14
C VAL A 103 -23.41 7.36 2.14
N LEU A 104 -24.62 6.95 2.51
CA LEU A 104 -25.79 6.95 1.64
C LEU A 104 -26.58 8.27 1.71
N GLU A 105 -26.55 8.93 2.89
CA GLU A 105 -27.19 10.21 3.14
C GLU A 105 -26.27 11.13 3.93
N PRO A 106 -26.44 12.46 3.85
CA PRO A 106 -25.59 13.38 4.61
C PRO A 106 -25.61 13.08 6.11
N LEU A 107 -24.45 13.01 6.68
CA LEU A 107 -24.25 12.68 8.10
C LEU A 107 -24.48 13.89 8.99
N PRO A 108 -25.01 13.73 10.21
CA PRO A 108 -25.12 14.82 11.20
C PRO A 108 -23.74 15.30 11.68
N ARG A 109 -22.74 14.43 11.67
CA ARG A 109 -21.32 14.70 11.96
C ARG A 109 -20.44 14.06 10.88
N SER A 110 -19.18 14.49 10.79
CA SER A 110 -18.25 13.91 9.80
C SER A 110 -18.10 12.39 9.98
N ILE A 111 -17.80 11.67 8.91
CA ILE A 111 -17.55 10.21 8.91
C ILE A 111 -16.50 9.80 9.95
N GLY A 112 -15.58 10.69 10.31
CA GLY A 112 -14.63 10.48 11.39
C GLY A 112 -15.29 10.25 12.76
N ALA A 113 -16.53 10.71 13.00
CA ALA A 113 -17.27 10.39 14.22
C ALA A 113 -17.68 8.92 14.27
N VAL A 114 -18.06 8.34 13.13
CA VAL A 114 -18.37 6.91 12.99
C VAL A 114 -17.12 6.07 13.30
N VAL A 115 -15.98 6.43 12.72
CA VAL A 115 -14.70 5.75 12.95
C VAL A 115 -14.26 5.85 14.41
N ARG A 116 -14.35 7.03 15.03
CA ARG A 116 -14.04 7.19 16.46
C ARG A 116 -14.94 6.35 17.33
N GLY A 117 -16.26 6.34 17.06
CA GLY A 117 -17.21 5.50 17.78
C GLY A 117 -16.86 4.01 17.71
N PHE A 118 -16.49 3.53 16.52
CA PHE A 118 -16.02 2.16 16.35
C PHE A 118 -14.73 1.90 17.15
N LYS A 119 -13.71 2.77 17.03
CA LYS A 119 -12.44 2.66 17.78
C LYS A 119 -12.68 2.60 19.29
N SER A 120 -13.52 3.47 19.82
CA SER A 120 -13.86 3.51 21.25
C SER A 120 -14.59 2.23 21.67
N GLY A 121 -15.56 1.77 20.87
CA GLY A 121 -16.27 0.53 21.13
C GLY A 121 -15.35 -0.69 21.21
N CYS A 122 -14.39 -0.82 20.27
CA CYS A 122 -13.38 -1.90 20.32
C CYS A 122 -12.53 -1.81 21.60
N THR A 123 -12.08 -0.62 21.99
CA THR A 123 -11.29 -0.42 23.21
C THR A 123 -12.08 -0.80 24.46
N MET A 124 -13.36 -0.43 24.54
CA MET A 124 -14.23 -0.80 25.65
C MET A 124 -14.43 -2.33 25.75
N VAL A 125 -14.70 -2.99 24.60
CA VAL A 125 -14.83 -4.46 24.55
C VAL A 125 -13.55 -5.12 25.01
N TYR A 126 -12.39 -4.65 24.51
CA TYR A 126 -11.09 -5.18 24.91
C TYR A 126 -10.86 -5.08 26.42
N ARG A 127 -11.11 -3.90 27.00
CA ARG A 127 -10.96 -3.70 28.46
C ARG A 127 -11.88 -4.57 29.27
N ARG A 128 -13.16 -4.66 28.89
CA ARG A 128 -14.17 -5.41 29.64
C ARG A 128 -13.97 -6.92 29.56
N GLU A 129 -13.67 -7.44 28.37
CA GLU A 129 -13.72 -8.89 28.11
C GLU A 129 -12.33 -9.55 28.16
N PHE A 130 -11.25 -8.79 27.95
CA PHE A 130 -9.90 -9.35 27.78
C PHE A 130 -8.84 -8.81 28.74
N LEU A 131 -9.07 -7.67 29.42
CA LEU A 131 -8.15 -7.18 30.46
C LEU A 131 -8.59 -7.56 31.89
N GLY A 132 -9.73 -8.25 32.05
CA GLY A 132 -10.34 -8.49 33.35
C GLY A 132 -10.89 -7.20 33.93
N GLY A 133 -12.19 -7.07 34.05
CA GLY A 133 -12.80 -6.00 34.82
C GLY A 133 -12.40 -6.14 36.30
N GLY A 134 -11.26 -5.58 36.67
CA GLY A 134 -11.00 -5.29 38.09
C GLY A 134 -12.13 -4.43 38.61
N GLU A 135 -12.81 -4.90 39.62
CA GLU A 135 -13.73 -4.13 40.44
C GLU A 135 -13.03 -2.82 40.88
N ASN A 136 -13.25 -1.74 40.15
CA ASN A 136 -13.14 -0.34 40.63
C ASN A 136 -13.18 0.63 39.44
N ALA A 137 -14.38 0.76 38.83
CA ALA A 137 -14.74 1.95 38.08
C ALA A 137 -16.17 2.33 38.49
N ALA A 138 -16.35 2.55 39.78
CA ALA A 138 -17.49 3.31 40.30
C ALA A 138 -17.21 4.79 40.05
N GLY A 139 -18.07 5.41 39.24
CA GLY A 139 -18.17 6.84 39.13
C GLY A 139 -18.03 7.42 37.73
N VAL A 140 -19.10 7.48 36.97
CA VAL A 140 -19.77 8.70 36.51
C VAL A 140 -21.07 8.34 35.77
N HIS A 141 -22.14 8.78 36.36
CA HIS A 141 -23.52 9.03 35.93
C HIS A 141 -23.85 8.94 34.45
N GLY A 142 -24.96 8.44 33.99
CA GLY A 142 -26.32 8.31 34.49
C GLY A 142 -27.26 8.12 33.30
N GLY A 143 -28.31 7.37 33.55
CA GLY A 143 -29.57 7.58 32.85
C GLY A 143 -29.95 6.60 31.76
N GLY A 144 -30.94 5.73 32.06
CA GLY A 144 -31.82 5.18 31.05
C GLY A 144 -32.07 3.67 31.13
N ALA A 145 -33.01 3.30 31.98
CA ALA A 145 -33.48 1.92 32.18
C ALA A 145 -34.38 1.38 31.06
N GLY A 146 -34.35 0.06 30.89
CA GLY A 146 -35.40 -0.88 30.65
C GLY A 146 -35.86 -1.18 29.22
N PRO A 147 -36.69 -2.19 29.04
CA PRO A 147 -36.57 -3.58 29.49
C PRO A 147 -36.60 -4.60 28.35
N GLY A 148 -36.38 -5.83 28.72
CA GLY A 148 -36.52 -7.13 28.07
C GLY A 148 -37.35 -7.31 26.79
N GLY A 149 -36.80 -8.18 25.95
CA GLY A 149 -37.48 -8.75 24.80
C GLY A 149 -36.76 -9.99 24.30
N ARG A 150 -37.24 -11.16 24.73
CA ARG A 150 -36.94 -12.47 24.11
C ARG A 150 -37.56 -12.48 22.70
N GLY A 151 -36.81 -12.86 21.71
CA GLY A 151 -37.33 -13.12 20.37
C GLY A 151 -36.26 -13.80 19.55
N GLY A 152 -36.35 -15.13 19.45
CA GLY A 152 -35.55 -15.89 18.50
C GLY A 152 -36.05 -15.61 17.08
N LEU A 153 -35.13 -15.54 16.13
CA LEU A 153 -35.38 -15.79 14.73
C LEU A 153 -34.16 -16.50 14.16
N GLU A 154 -34.40 -17.77 13.83
CA GLU A 154 -33.55 -18.56 12.93
C GLU A 154 -33.62 -17.96 11.53
N GLY A 155 -32.48 -17.81 10.88
CA GLY A 155 -32.37 -17.38 9.48
C GLY A 155 -30.98 -17.67 8.97
N GLY A 156 -30.86 -18.75 8.17
CA GLY A 156 -29.64 -19.35 7.69
C GLY A 156 -28.76 -18.41 6.89
N ALA A 157 -27.48 -18.47 7.15
CA ALA A 157 -26.42 -18.05 6.26
C ALA A 157 -25.31 -19.12 6.32
N HIS A 158 -25.01 -19.71 5.18
CA HIS A 158 -23.93 -20.66 4.99
C HIS A 158 -22.58 -20.05 5.37
N GLY A 159 -22.17 -20.27 6.61
CA GLY A 159 -20.81 -20.14 7.08
C GLY A 159 -20.42 -21.50 7.63
N GLY A 160 -19.46 -22.17 6.97
CA GLY A 160 -19.02 -23.50 7.35
C GLY A 160 -18.68 -23.57 8.84
N VAL A 161 -19.46 -24.38 9.55
CA VAL A 161 -19.22 -24.78 10.92
C VAL A 161 -18.03 -25.75 10.87
N TRP A 162 -16.93 -25.33 11.44
CA TRP A 162 -15.77 -26.20 11.65
C TRP A 162 -16.07 -27.09 12.85
N ASN A 163 -16.49 -28.35 12.57
CA ASN A 163 -16.44 -29.44 13.56
C ASN A 163 -15.00 -29.94 13.59
N GLY A 164 -14.30 -29.62 14.66
CA GLY A 164 -12.97 -30.12 14.94
C GLY A 164 -12.97 -31.63 15.19
N GLY A 165 -12.15 -32.32 14.47
CA GLY A 165 -11.69 -33.65 14.75
C GLY A 165 -10.24 -33.77 14.32
N GLY A 166 -9.31 -33.99 15.24
CA GLY A 166 -7.92 -34.28 14.91
C GLY A 166 -6.94 -33.73 15.95
N GLU A 167 -6.56 -34.58 16.86
CA GLU A 167 -5.49 -34.42 17.84
C GLU A 167 -4.19 -33.95 17.16
N ASN A 168 -3.67 -32.78 17.55
CA ASN A 168 -2.28 -32.32 17.59
C ASN A 168 -2.16 -30.77 17.61
N ALA A 169 -3.02 -30.10 18.37
CA ALA A 169 -2.98 -28.64 18.52
C ALA A 169 -2.65 -28.14 19.94
N ALA A 170 -2.05 -29.00 20.78
CA ALA A 170 -1.77 -28.64 22.18
C ALA A 170 -0.63 -27.64 22.37
N GLY A 171 0.14 -27.29 21.30
CA GLY A 171 1.26 -26.34 21.39
C GLY A 171 0.95 -24.91 20.97
N ALA A 172 -0.18 -24.64 20.27
CA ALA A 172 -0.48 -23.32 19.71
C ALA A 172 -1.38 -22.45 20.61
N HIS A 173 -2.13 -23.05 21.51
CA HIS A 173 -3.09 -22.32 22.36
C HIS A 173 -2.45 -21.56 23.52
N GLY A 174 -1.28 -21.97 24.01
CA GLY A 174 -0.53 -21.28 25.05
C GLY A 174 -0.03 -19.89 24.60
N GLY A 175 0.52 -19.79 23.41
CA GLY A 175 1.10 -18.55 22.88
C GLY A 175 0.08 -17.46 22.57
N GLU A 176 -1.14 -17.80 22.16
CA GLU A 176 -2.19 -16.80 21.86
C GLU A 176 -2.76 -16.17 23.14
N ALA A 177 -2.95 -16.98 24.20
CA ALA A 177 -3.38 -16.50 25.50
C ALA A 177 -2.27 -15.66 26.17
N GLU A 178 -1.03 -16.07 26.06
CA GLU A 178 0.12 -15.36 26.59
C GLU A 178 0.35 -14.01 25.88
N ALA A 179 0.18 -13.97 24.55
CA ALA A 179 0.21 -12.73 23.77
C ALA A 179 -0.89 -11.75 24.21
N LEU A 180 -2.13 -12.21 24.43
CA LEU A 180 -3.22 -11.36 24.92
C LEU A 180 -2.94 -10.80 26.32
N VAL A 181 -2.32 -11.61 27.21
CA VAL A 181 -1.91 -11.18 28.56
C VAL A 181 -0.77 -10.16 28.49
N GLN A 182 0.22 -10.40 27.64
CA GLN A 182 1.34 -9.48 27.43
C GLN A 182 0.84 -8.14 26.85
N PHE A 183 -0.10 -8.17 25.91
CA PHE A 183 -0.76 -6.96 25.41
C PHE A 183 -1.59 -6.28 26.48
N GLY A 184 -2.22 -7.03 27.38
CA GLY A 184 -2.92 -6.50 28.54
C GLY A 184 -2.07 -5.55 29.36
N ARG A 185 -0.81 -5.93 29.65
CA ARG A 185 0.13 -5.08 30.37
C ARG A 185 0.52 -3.82 29.59
N ILE A 186 0.65 -3.91 28.27
CA ILE A 186 1.00 -2.78 27.40
C ILE A 186 -0.17 -1.80 27.29
N PHE A 187 -1.41 -2.29 27.21
CA PHE A 187 -2.60 -1.46 27.00
C PHE A 187 -3.33 -1.07 28.29
N ALA A 188 -3.01 -1.67 29.44
CA ALA A 188 -3.65 -1.36 30.72
C ALA A 188 -3.55 0.13 31.09
N ALA A 189 -2.41 0.75 30.79
CA ALA A 189 -2.16 2.16 31.06
C ALA A 189 -2.57 3.11 29.91
N ARG A 190 -3.07 2.60 28.77
CA ARG A 190 -3.37 3.40 27.59
C ARG A 190 -4.87 3.64 27.44
N GLU A 191 -5.25 4.83 27.00
CA GLU A 191 -6.66 5.18 26.75
C GLU A 191 -7.26 4.42 25.55
N SER A 192 -6.45 3.97 24.60
CA SER A 192 -6.90 3.33 23.36
C SER A 192 -5.94 2.22 22.93
N ILE A 193 -6.50 1.13 22.36
CA ILE A 193 -5.73 0.08 21.69
C ILE A 193 -5.24 0.52 20.29
N TRP A 194 -5.76 1.63 19.79
CA TRP A 194 -5.48 2.12 18.45
C TRP A 194 -4.38 3.16 18.46
N GLN A 195 -3.56 3.15 17.43
CA GLN A 195 -2.57 4.17 17.18
C GLN A 195 -3.20 5.56 17.25
N GLN A 196 -2.63 6.44 18.06
CA GLN A 196 -3.10 7.82 18.26
C GLN A 196 -2.41 8.80 17.32
N ASP A 197 -1.20 8.47 16.84
CA ASP A 197 -0.45 9.32 15.93
C ASP A 197 -1.20 9.46 14.60
N PRO A 198 -1.48 10.70 14.15
CA PRO A 198 -2.15 10.98 12.88
C PRO A 198 -1.47 10.34 11.66
N ALA A 199 -0.15 10.14 11.70
CA ALA A 199 0.60 9.50 10.62
C ALA A 199 0.18 8.04 10.34
N TYR A 200 -0.48 7.39 11.28
CA TYR A 200 -1.01 6.01 11.13
C TYR A 200 -2.51 5.93 10.87
N TYR A 201 -3.17 7.06 10.75
CA TYR A 201 -4.57 7.14 10.33
C TYR A 201 -4.63 7.33 8.82
N HIS A 202 -4.96 6.28 8.11
CA HIS A 202 -5.11 6.35 6.64
C HIS A 202 -6.59 6.41 6.29
N GLU A 203 -6.99 7.54 5.75
CA GLU A 203 -8.30 7.77 5.16
C GLU A 203 -8.14 8.08 3.67
N ARG A 204 -8.93 7.44 2.82
CA ARG A 204 -8.95 7.72 1.38
C ARG A 204 -10.37 7.83 0.89
N ILE A 205 -10.66 8.92 0.20
CA ILE A 205 -11.91 9.10 -0.53
C ILE A 205 -11.84 8.35 -1.86
N LEU A 206 -12.85 7.53 -2.16
CA LEU A 206 -12.90 6.72 -3.38
C LEU A 206 -13.89 7.37 -4.36
N HIS A 207 -13.38 8.24 -5.23
CA HIS A 207 -14.21 9.02 -6.18
C HIS A 207 -13.82 8.81 -7.65
N ALA A 208 -12.65 8.19 -7.92
CA ALA A 208 -12.21 7.97 -9.29
C ALA A 208 -12.79 6.66 -9.88
N PRO A 209 -13.07 6.60 -11.19
CA PRO A 209 -13.58 5.41 -11.86
C PRO A 209 -12.70 4.17 -11.58
N GLY A 210 -13.34 3.05 -11.23
CA GLY A 210 -12.67 1.78 -10.90
C GLY A 210 -11.89 1.76 -9.59
N GLN A 211 -11.80 2.88 -8.85
CA GLN A 211 -11.05 2.96 -7.60
C GLN A 211 -11.68 2.08 -6.50
N LEU A 212 -13.00 2.06 -6.42
CA LEU A 212 -13.72 1.21 -5.46
C LEU A 212 -13.40 -0.28 -5.69
N ARG A 213 -13.49 -0.76 -6.94
CA ARG A 213 -13.19 -2.16 -7.26
C ARG A 213 -11.77 -2.53 -6.85
N ARG A 214 -10.79 -1.72 -7.26
CA ARG A 214 -9.38 -1.94 -6.87
C ARG A 214 -9.17 -1.92 -5.36
N MET A 215 -9.92 -1.08 -4.63
CA MET A 215 -9.82 -1.03 -3.16
C MET A 215 -10.42 -2.26 -2.50
N ILE A 216 -11.57 -2.75 -2.99
CA ILE A 216 -12.17 -3.99 -2.49
C ILE A 216 -11.23 -5.17 -2.74
N ASP A 217 -10.67 -5.28 -3.94
CA ASP A 217 -9.74 -6.35 -4.28
C ASP A 217 -8.47 -6.26 -3.41
N TYR A 218 -7.93 -5.06 -3.17
CA TYR A 218 -6.82 -4.84 -2.24
C TYR A 218 -7.16 -5.28 -0.81
N VAL A 219 -8.34 -4.93 -0.30
CA VAL A 219 -8.76 -5.30 1.07
C VAL A 219 -8.88 -6.83 1.20
N LYS A 220 -9.42 -7.50 0.20
CA LYS A 220 -9.53 -8.98 0.18
C LYS A 220 -8.16 -9.66 0.12
N ASP A 221 -7.25 -9.10 -0.66
CA ASP A 221 -5.91 -9.64 -0.94
C ASP A 221 -4.88 -9.41 0.20
N ASN A 222 -5.23 -8.67 1.24
CA ASN A 222 -4.28 -8.30 2.29
C ASN A 222 -3.60 -9.47 2.98
N PRO A 223 -4.25 -10.61 3.30
CA PRO A 223 -3.57 -11.76 3.90
C PRO A 223 -2.47 -12.33 2.99
N ARG A 224 -2.75 -12.51 1.69
CA ARG A 224 -1.77 -12.95 0.70
C ARG A 224 -0.57 -11.99 0.64
N ARG A 225 -0.84 -10.68 0.60
CA ARG A 225 0.20 -9.65 0.59
C ARG A 225 1.07 -9.68 1.86
N LEU A 226 0.47 -9.93 3.01
CA LEU A 226 1.19 -10.04 4.26
C LEU A 226 2.06 -11.31 4.27
N TRP A 227 1.51 -12.43 3.78
CA TRP A 227 2.22 -13.69 3.65
C TRP A 227 3.47 -13.53 2.77
N LEU A 228 3.33 -12.97 1.58
CA LEU A 228 4.43 -12.71 0.64
C LEU A 228 5.53 -11.85 1.28
N LYS A 229 5.17 -10.78 1.98
CA LYS A 229 6.15 -9.91 2.65
C LYS A 229 6.92 -10.59 3.79
N ARG A 230 6.27 -11.54 4.47
CA ARG A 230 6.91 -12.29 5.56
C ARG A 230 7.83 -13.39 5.05
N HIS A 231 7.46 -14.05 3.95
CA HIS A 231 8.23 -15.18 3.41
C HIS A 231 9.30 -14.74 2.41
N TYR A 232 9.09 -13.60 1.75
CA TYR A 232 10.05 -13.01 0.78
C TYR A 232 10.36 -11.57 1.15
N PRO A 233 10.92 -11.30 2.35
CA PRO A 233 11.15 -9.94 2.83
C PRO A 233 12.05 -9.14 1.90
N ASP A 234 13.05 -9.76 1.27
CA ASP A 234 14.03 -9.09 0.41
C ASP A 234 13.39 -8.48 -0.84
N LEU A 235 12.30 -9.05 -1.36
CA LEU A 235 11.55 -8.48 -2.49
C LEU A 235 10.78 -7.20 -2.14
N PHE A 236 10.61 -6.89 -0.84
CA PHE A 236 9.78 -5.78 -0.35
C PHE A 236 10.50 -4.84 0.62
N ARG A 237 11.75 -5.14 0.94
CA ARG A 237 12.60 -4.30 1.76
C ARG A 237 13.35 -3.29 0.89
N LEU A 238 13.49 -2.08 1.37
CA LEU A 238 14.35 -1.07 0.75
C LEU A 238 15.81 -1.37 1.09
N HIS A 239 16.64 -1.48 0.07
CA HIS A 239 18.08 -1.57 0.19
C HIS A 239 18.67 -0.20 -0.16
N ARG A 240 19.21 0.48 0.84
CA ARG A 240 19.90 1.77 0.68
C ARG A 240 21.33 1.55 0.21
N ARG A 241 21.83 2.47 -0.61
CA ARG A 241 23.23 2.45 -1.09
C ARG A 241 23.59 1.16 -1.80
N THR A 242 22.68 0.61 -2.61
CA THR A 242 22.97 -0.50 -3.50
C THR A 242 23.92 0.00 -4.60
N ASP A 243 25.13 -0.56 -4.67
CA ASP A 243 26.05 -0.26 -5.76
C ASP A 243 25.65 -1.04 -7.00
N VAL A 244 25.48 -0.33 -8.13
CA VAL A 244 25.24 -0.93 -9.43
C VAL A 244 26.11 -0.23 -10.46
N GLY A 245 27.15 -0.90 -10.92
CA GLY A 245 28.10 -0.36 -11.90
C GLY A 245 28.82 0.92 -11.41
N GLY A 246 29.15 1.01 -10.13
CA GLY A 246 29.80 2.15 -9.49
C GLY A 246 28.87 3.33 -9.19
N LEU A 247 27.56 3.16 -9.36
CA LEU A 247 26.55 4.17 -9.03
C LEU A 247 25.72 3.70 -7.83
N GLN A 248 25.37 4.61 -6.94
CA GLN A 248 24.64 4.31 -5.72
C GLN A 248 23.13 4.53 -5.87
N PHE A 249 22.35 3.49 -5.60
CA PHE A 249 20.90 3.51 -5.68
C PHE A 249 20.24 3.11 -4.36
N THR A 250 19.03 3.59 -4.14
CA THR A 250 18.07 2.91 -3.30
C THR A 250 17.30 1.93 -4.18
N SER A 251 17.13 0.70 -3.73
CA SER A 251 16.55 -0.36 -4.56
C SER A 251 15.48 -1.15 -3.83
N LEU A 252 14.56 -1.75 -4.59
CA LEU A 252 13.51 -2.65 -4.10
C LEU A 252 13.12 -3.64 -5.19
N GLY A 253 13.02 -4.91 -4.84
CA GLY A 253 12.62 -5.98 -5.73
C GLY A 253 13.70 -7.04 -5.91
N ASN A 254 13.74 -7.69 -7.07
CA ASN A 254 14.64 -8.78 -7.34
C ASN A 254 16.03 -8.31 -7.82
N HIS A 255 17.01 -8.33 -6.94
CA HIS A 255 18.39 -7.90 -7.24
C HIS A 255 19.13 -8.85 -8.17
N PHE A 256 18.74 -10.12 -8.29
CA PHE A 256 19.34 -11.05 -9.26
C PHE A 256 19.19 -10.59 -10.72
N LEU A 257 18.25 -9.68 -11.01
CA LEU A 257 18.13 -9.08 -12.33
C LEU A 257 19.34 -8.23 -12.74
N LEU A 258 20.17 -7.79 -11.77
CA LEU A 258 21.40 -7.05 -12.03
C LEU A 258 22.57 -7.95 -12.48
N GLU A 259 22.49 -9.24 -12.22
CA GLU A 259 23.52 -10.21 -12.54
C GLU A 259 23.31 -10.84 -13.93
N TRP A 260 22.13 -10.60 -14.53
CA TRP A 260 21.78 -11.22 -15.79
C TRP A 260 22.56 -10.61 -16.96
N PRO A 261 23.16 -11.43 -17.84
CA PRO A 261 24.06 -10.95 -18.90
C PRO A 261 23.31 -10.25 -20.04
N ASP A 262 22.15 -10.81 -20.44
CA ASP A 262 21.40 -10.29 -21.58
C ASP A 262 20.51 -9.13 -21.16
N ARG A 263 20.86 -7.94 -21.60
CA ARG A 263 20.21 -6.70 -21.22
C ARG A 263 19.83 -5.87 -22.44
N GLN A 264 18.74 -5.15 -22.33
CA GLN A 264 18.33 -4.16 -23.31
C GLN A 264 17.82 -2.90 -22.65
N MET A 265 17.94 -1.77 -23.32
CA MET A 265 17.42 -0.51 -22.84
C MET A 265 16.25 -0.04 -23.69
N VAL A 266 15.26 0.56 -23.08
CA VAL A 266 14.16 1.26 -23.74
C VAL A 266 14.20 2.74 -23.42
N GLU A 267 14.48 3.54 -24.44
CA GLU A 267 14.29 5.00 -24.46
C GLU A 267 13.47 5.37 -25.70
N MET A 268 12.50 6.26 -25.52
CA MET A 268 11.67 6.76 -26.61
C MET A 268 11.43 8.25 -26.52
N SER A 269 11.40 8.91 -27.68
CA SER A 269 11.00 10.32 -27.75
C SER A 269 9.59 10.52 -27.23
N ARG A 270 9.34 11.66 -26.55
CA ARG A 270 7.98 12.07 -26.18
C ARG A 270 7.08 12.36 -27.38
N SER A 271 7.68 12.67 -28.55
CA SER A 271 7.02 12.91 -29.83
C SER A 271 6.92 11.66 -30.71
N ALA A 272 7.28 10.49 -30.21
CA ALA A 272 7.15 9.24 -30.96
C ALA A 272 5.69 8.99 -31.36
N THR A 273 5.48 8.63 -32.63
CA THR A 273 4.16 8.25 -33.15
C THR A 273 3.74 6.90 -32.59
N ASP A 274 2.44 6.60 -32.64
CA ASP A 274 1.94 5.32 -32.18
C ASP A 274 2.54 4.14 -33.02
N GLY A 275 2.79 4.34 -34.33
CA GLY A 275 3.49 3.35 -35.17
C GLY A 275 4.92 3.07 -34.70
N GLN A 276 5.69 4.12 -34.39
CA GLN A 276 7.05 3.96 -33.85
C GLN A 276 7.04 3.28 -32.48
N ILE A 277 6.03 3.56 -31.65
CA ILE A 277 5.89 2.89 -30.35
C ILE A 277 5.60 1.41 -30.53
N GLN A 278 4.72 1.04 -31.46
CA GLN A 278 4.38 -0.35 -31.74
C GLN A 278 5.57 -1.12 -32.32
N GLU A 279 6.29 -0.55 -33.28
CA GLU A 279 7.51 -1.15 -33.84
C GLU A 279 8.54 -1.42 -32.73
N ARG A 280 8.81 -0.41 -31.89
CA ARG A 280 9.75 -0.57 -30.76
C ARG A 280 9.27 -1.61 -29.76
N LEU A 281 7.98 -1.67 -29.49
CA LEU A 281 7.38 -2.67 -28.61
C LEU A 281 7.65 -4.09 -29.14
N GLN A 282 7.47 -4.34 -30.43
CA GLN A 282 7.73 -5.65 -31.03
C GLN A 282 9.22 -6.05 -30.93
N GLN A 283 10.13 -5.11 -31.17
CA GLN A 283 11.56 -5.36 -31.02
C GLN A 283 11.92 -5.72 -29.56
N VAL A 284 11.39 -4.97 -28.62
CA VAL A 284 11.64 -5.18 -27.17
C VAL A 284 11.06 -6.51 -26.71
N LEU A 285 9.85 -6.86 -27.17
CA LEU A 285 9.24 -8.15 -26.84
C LEU A 285 10.02 -9.32 -27.43
N ALA A 286 10.49 -9.21 -28.68
CA ALA A 286 11.33 -10.25 -29.30
C ALA A 286 12.60 -10.49 -28.46
N ALA A 287 13.30 -9.44 -28.04
CA ALA A 287 14.47 -9.58 -27.17
C ALA A 287 14.12 -10.16 -25.79
N ALA A 288 12.99 -9.74 -25.20
CA ALA A 288 12.53 -10.26 -23.91
C ALA A 288 12.15 -11.75 -24.00
N HIS A 289 11.55 -12.20 -25.09
CA HIS A 289 11.31 -13.62 -25.36
C HIS A 289 12.60 -14.44 -25.47
N ASN A 290 13.68 -13.82 -25.93
CA ASN A 290 15.02 -14.42 -25.96
C ASN A 290 15.78 -14.29 -24.63
N GLY A 291 15.12 -13.82 -23.57
CA GLY A 291 15.68 -13.77 -22.22
C GLY A 291 16.28 -12.42 -21.82
N ALA A 292 16.26 -11.39 -22.66
CA ALA A 292 16.84 -10.09 -22.31
C ALA A 292 16.02 -9.36 -21.23
N ILE A 293 16.70 -8.85 -20.20
CA ILE A 293 16.12 -7.99 -19.19
C ILE A 293 16.06 -6.55 -19.70
N THR A 294 14.88 -5.93 -19.56
CA THR A 294 14.66 -4.55 -20.03
C THR A 294 14.93 -3.53 -18.95
N TYR A 295 15.76 -2.54 -19.25
CA TYR A 295 16.02 -1.35 -18.42
C TYR A 295 15.31 -0.14 -19.01
N THR A 296 14.59 0.63 -18.16
CA THR A 296 13.87 1.82 -18.61
C THR A 296 13.63 2.79 -17.47
N ALA A 297 13.60 4.09 -17.77
CA ALA A 297 13.12 5.12 -16.86
C ALA A 297 11.59 5.33 -16.95
N ALA A 298 10.91 4.70 -17.90
CA ALA A 298 9.46 4.76 -18.11
C ALA A 298 8.90 6.20 -18.08
N ILE A 299 9.53 7.13 -18.77
CA ILE A 299 9.23 8.57 -18.73
C ILE A 299 8.21 8.96 -19.81
N SER A 300 8.47 8.57 -21.07
CA SER A 300 7.62 8.90 -22.20
C SER A 300 6.36 8.00 -22.25
N LYS A 301 5.38 8.37 -23.09
CA LYS A 301 4.18 7.55 -23.36
C LYS A 301 4.56 6.15 -23.85
N GLY A 302 5.53 6.10 -24.79
CA GLY A 302 6.00 4.85 -25.38
C GLY A 302 6.71 3.96 -24.36
N GLU A 303 7.66 4.50 -23.60
CA GLU A 303 8.35 3.76 -22.53
C GLU A 303 7.38 3.20 -21.49
N LYS A 304 6.40 3.99 -21.07
CA LYS A 304 5.36 3.55 -20.12
C LYS A 304 4.49 2.44 -20.68
N LEU A 305 4.15 2.50 -21.95
CA LEU A 305 3.39 1.44 -22.63
C LEU A 305 4.21 0.15 -22.68
N ILE A 306 5.47 0.23 -23.12
CA ILE A 306 6.37 -0.92 -23.21
C ILE A 306 6.60 -1.55 -21.83
N ALA A 307 6.96 -0.74 -20.83
CA ALA A 307 7.16 -1.22 -19.46
C ALA A 307 5.89 -1.89 -18.89
N ARG A 308 4.71 -1.34 -19.17
CA ARG A 308 3.44 -1.94 -18.79
C ARG A 308 3.23 -3.28 -19.47
N THR A 309 3.42 -3.36 -20.78
CA THR A 309 3.22 -4.58 -21.55
C THR A 309 4.17 -5.70 -21.10
N LEU A 310 5.46 -5.39 -20.91
CA LEU A 310 6.44 -6.34 -20.38
C LEU A 310 5.98 -6.89 -19.01
N ARG A 311 5.58 -6.01 -18.11
CA ARG A 311 5.10 -6.41 -16.77
C ARG A 311 3.84 -7.27 -16.84
N GLU A 312 2.87 -6.92 -17.69
CA GLU A 312 1.62 -7.67 -17.86
C GLU A 312 1.87 -9.05 -18.46
N GLN A 313 2.87 -9.19 -19.33
CA GLN A 313 3.28 -10.47 -19.93
C GLN A 313 4.29 -11.26 -19.08
N GLY A 314 4.70 -10.75 -17.92
CA GLY A 314 5.57 -11.48 -17.00
C GLY A 314 7.07 -11.36 -17.28
N PHE A 315 7.50 -10.49 -18.20
CA PHE A 315 8.92 -10.32 -18.51
C PHE A 315 9.67 -9.53 -17.42
N PRO A 316 10.95 -9.89 -17.19
CA PRO A 316 11.80 -9.17 -16.23
C PRO A 316 12.05 -7.71 -16.64
N LEU A 317 12.03 -6.82 -15.64
CA LEU A 317 12.10 -5.38 -15.85
C LEU A 317 12.86 -4.68 -14.72
N VAL A 318 13.81 -3.83 -15.08
CA VAL A 318 14.48 -2.88 -14.18
C VAL A 318 14.00 -1.47 -14.50
N VAL A 319 13.37 -0.80 -13.50
CA VAL A 319 12.82 0.55 -13.68
C VAL A 319 13.60 1.54 -12.82
N LEU A 320 14.14 2.56 -13.48
CA LEU A 320 14.77 3.69 -12.79
C LEU A 320 13.72 4.73 -12.43
N LEU A 321 13.67 5.10 -11.16
CA LEU A 321 12.74 6.08 -10.61
C LEU A 321 13.45 7.42 -10.40
N ASN A 322 12.78 8.53 -10.68
CA ASN A 322 13.30 9.86 -10.32
C ASN A 322 13.12 10.17 -8.84
N ASP A 323 12.04 9.67 -8.28
CA ASP A 323 11.60 9.92 -6.91
C ASP A 323 10.49 8.90 -6.63
N GLY A 324 10.56 8.18 -5.55
CA GLY A 324 9.61 7.11 -5.31
C GLY A 324 9.69 6.48 -3.95
N PHE A 325 10.83 6.51 -3.30
CA PHE A 325 11.03 5.87 -2.01
C PHE A 325 10.96 6.88 -0.85
N PRO A 326 10.58 6.41 0.36
CA PRO A 326 10.62 7.24 1.55
C PRO A 326 12.03 7.75 1.81
N ALA A 327 12.15 8.99 2.31
CA ALA A 327 13.43 9.54 2.70
C ALA A 327 14.10 8.70 3.81
N GLU A 328 15.42 8.65 3.82
CA GLU A 328 16.21 8.06 4.91
C GLU A 328 15.89 8.81 6.23
N GLY A 329 15.77 8.08 7.34
CA GLY A 329 15.34 8.64 8.62
C GLY A 329 13.82 8.85 8.76
N SER A 330 13.02 8.61 7.71
CA SER A 330 11.57 8.65 7.83
C SER A 330 11.05 7.42 8.56
N ARG A 331 9.86 7.51 9.19
CA ARG A 331 9.23 6.38 9.89
C ARG A 331 8.98 5.15 9.02
N HIS A 332 9.00 5.29 7.72
CA HIS A 332 8.76 4.23 6.74
C HIS A 332 9.99 3.90 5.90
N GLU A 333 11.17 4.31 6.33
CA GLU A 333 12.40 4.19 5.55
C GLU A 333 12.75 2.75 5.13
N HIS A 334 12.28 1.75 5.88
CA HIS A 334 12.56 0.33 5.61
C HIS A 334 11.46 -0.37 4.81
N PHE A 335 10.30 0.25 4.64
CA PHE A 335 9.16 -0.37 4.00
C PHE A 335 8.58 0.50 2.90
N TYR A 336 8.83 0.13 1.68
CA TYR A 336 8.09 0.62 0.54
C TYR A 336 6.90 -0.30 0.27
N LYS A 337 5.71 0.29 0.10
CA LYS A 337 4.53 -0.43 -0.37
C LYS A 337 4.36 -0.09 -1.84
N PRO A 338 4.94 -0.87 -2.75
CA PRO A 338 4.77 -0.61 -4.18
C PRO A 338 3.28 -0.60 -4.51
N GLY A 339 2.86 0.27 -5.42
CA GLY A 339 1.48 0.28 -5.92
C GLY A 339 1.06 -1.10 -6.43
N GLY A 340 -0.25 -1.39 -6.46
CA GLY A 340 -0.77 -2.74 -6.68
C GLY A 340 -0.11 -3.53 -7.81
N VAL A 341 0.12 -2.89 -8.96
CA VAL A 341 0.76 -3.54 -10.12
C VAL A 341 2.26 -3.84 -9.93
N TYR A 342 2.97 -2.98 -9.22
CA TYR A 342 4.38 -3.21 -8.88
C TYR A 342 4.52 -4.23 -7.77
N PHE A 343 3.58 -4.28 -6.83
CA PHE A 343 3.57 -5.33 -5.83
C PHE A 343 3.51 -6.72 -6.45
N GLU A 344 2.61 -6.93 -7.42
CA GLU A 344 2.49 -8.21 -8.12
C GLU A 344 3.76 -8.56 -8.92
N ALA A 345 4.36 -7.59 -9.59
CA ALA A 345 5.61 -7.80 -10.32
C ALA A 345 6.79 -8.11 -9.37
N CYS A 346 6.90 -7.43 -8.23
CA CYS A 346 7.91 -7.75 -7.21
C CYS A 346 7.68 -9.15 -6.62
N SER A 347 6.42 -9.52 -6.30
CA SER A 347 6.12 -10.83 -5.71
C SER A 347 6.45 -12.02 -6.61
N ARG A 348 6.51 -11.79 -7.92
CA ARG A 348 6.93 -12.78 -8.92
C ARG A 348 8.44 -12.76 -9.21
N GLY A 349 9.20 -11.90 -8.53
CA GLY A 349 10.62 -11.71 -8.80
C GLY A 349 10.92 -11.05 -10.15
N GLN A 350 9.92 -10.47 -10.80
CA GLN A 350 9.94 -9.94 -12.14
C GLN A 350 10.49 -8.50 -12.22
N LEU A 351 10.48 -7.78 -11.10
CA LEU A 351 10.73 -6.33 -11.06
C LEU A 351 11.85 -5.98 -10.08
N LEU A 352 12.74 -5.10 -10.54
CA LEU A 352 13.63 -4.32 -9.69
C LEU A 352 13.39 -2.83 -9.94
N LEU A 353 13.20 -2.07 -8.85
CA LEU A 353 13.10 -0.62 -8.86
C LEU A 353 14.43 -0.04 -8.35
N LEU A 354 14.98 0.92 -9.06
CA LEU A 354 16.22 1.63 -8.71
C LEU A 354 15.94 3.13 -8.66
N GLU A 355 16.23 3.77 -7.54
CA GLU A 355 16.20 5.23 -7.38
C GLU A 355 17.62 5.72 -7.12
N PRO A 356 18.21 6.54 -8.02
CA PRO A 356 19.55 7.05 -7.82
C PRO A 356 19.60 7.94 -6.59
N THR A 357 20.68 7.83 -5.82
CA THR A 357 20.94 8.80 -4.75
C THR A 357 21.26 10.17 -5.37
N GLU A 358 21.13 11.23 -4.58
CA GLU A 358 21.38 12.59 -5.09
C GLU A 358 22.81 12.76 -5.64
N GLN A 359 23.78 12.07 -5.03
CA GLN A 359 25.18 12.10 -5.49
C GLN A 359 25.36 11.58 -6.92
N VAL A 360 24.54 10.63 -7.36
CA VAL A 360 24.64 10.08 -8.73
C VAL A 360 24.31 11.11 -9.79
N PHE A 361 23.42 12.06 -9.50
CA PHE A 361 23.13 13.17 -10.43
C PHE A 361 24.31 14.15 -10.56
N HIS A 362 25.24 14.11 -9.63
CA HIS A 362 26.48 14.91 -9.61
C HIS A 362 27.72 14.07 -10.03
N ASP A 363 27.56 12.81 -10.40
CA ASP A 363 28.63 11.98 -10.93
C ASP A 363 29.15 12.57 -12.28
N ALA A 364 30.48 12.75 -12.40
CA ALA A 364 31.08 13.43 -13.54
C ALA A 364 30.80 12.71 -14.88
N ALA A 365 30.78 11.39 -14.88
CA ALA A 365 30.49 10.62 -16.09
C ALA A 365 29.02 10.73 -16.51
N ILE A 366 28.11 10.76 -15.53
CA ILE A 366 26.68 10.98 -15.79
C ILE A 366 26.45 12.41 -16.29
N GLN A 367 27.08 13.41 -15.67
CA GLN A 367 26.97 14.82 -16.12
C GLN A 367 27.45 14.97 -17.57
N ALA A 368 28.64 14.45 -17.89
CA ALA A 368 29.17 14.50 -19.23
C ALA A 368 28.24 13.83 -20.27
N ALA A 369 27.69 12.65 -19.96
CA ALA A 369 26.76 11.95 -20.83
C ALA A 369 25.44 12.72 -21.03
N VAL A 370 24.93 13.34 -19.96
CA VAL A 370 23.72 14.19 -20.01
C VAL A 370 23.94 15.43 -20.89
N GLU A 371 25.06 16.13 -20.68
CA GLU A 371 25.40 17.31 -21.46
C GLU A 371 25.54 16.98 -22.94
N GLU A 372 26.25 15.92 -23.27
CA GLU A 372 26.41 15.46 -24.66
C GLU A 372 25.05 15.14 -25.30
N THR A 373 24.18 14.42 -24.57
CA THR A 373 22.83 14.09 -25.06
C THR A 373 21.97 15.34 -25.23
N LEU A 374 22.06 16.31 -24.32
CA LEU A 374 21.30 17.56 -24.41
C LEU A 374 21.81 18.43 -25.57
N ARG A 375 23.14 18.50 -25.79
CA ARG A 375 23.79 19.21 -26.89
C ARG A 375 23.33 18.64 -28.21
N ARG A 376 23.44 17.32 -28.45
CA ARG A 376 22.94 16.67 -29.65
C ARG A 376 21.44 16.93 -29.91
N LYS A 377 20.62 16.91 -28.83
CA LYS A 377 19.19 17.24 -28.96
C LYS A 377 18.92 18.71 -29.29
N ALA A 378 19.78 19.64 -28.89
CA ALA A 378 19.70 21.05 -29.25
C ALA A 378 20.09 21.27 -30.72
N GLU A 379 21.21 20.68 -31.16
CA GLU A 379 21.69 20.71 -32.54
C GLU A 379 20.67 20.15 -33.54
N ALA A 380 20.10 18.97 -33.23
CA ALA A 380 19.04 18.37 -34.05
C ALA A 380 17.80 19.27 -34.21
N ARG A 381 17.57 20.20 -33.27
CA ARG A 381 16.48 21.18 -33.32
C ARG A 381 16.94 22.55 -33.83
N ARG A 382 18.17 22.66 -34.28
CA ARG A 382 18.80 23.91 -34.71
C ARG A 382 18.70 25.03 -33.65
N ARG A 383 18.94 24.69 -32.39
CA ARG A 383 18.92 25.62 -31.25
C ARG A 383 20.28 25.65 -30.57
N ALA A 384 20.64 26.76 -29.98
CA ALA A 384 21.80 26.84 -29.09
C ALA A 384 21.59 25.95 -27.87
N TYR A 385 22.66 25.32 -27.43
CA TYR A 385 22.65 24.55 -26.17
C TYR A 385 22.84 25.53 -25.02
N GLU A 386 21.95 25.44 -24.04
CA GLU A 386 22.07 26.12 -22.76
C GLU A 386 22.17 25.05 -21.66
N PRO A 387 23.18 25.14 -20.77
CA PRO A 387 23.28 24.25 -19.61
C PRO A 387 22.05 24.36 -18.71
N ILE A 388 21.58 23.23 -18.20
CA ILE A 388 20.44 23.21 -17.29
C ILE A 388 20.86 22.61 -15.94
N PRO A 389 20.34 23.16 -14.82
CA PRO A 389 20.70 22.68 -13.48
C PRO A 389 20.38 21.21 -13.28
N THR A 390 21.19 20.50 -12.49
CA THR A 390 20.98 19.09 -12.12
C THR A 390 19.65 18.84 -11.41
N THR A 391 19.12 19.86 -10.75
CA THR A 391 17.80 19.83 -10.07
C THR A 391 16.62 19.93 -11.04
N ALA A 392 16.84 20.40 -12.28
CA ALA A 392 15.78 20.55 -13.25
C ALA A 392 15.22 19.16 -13.68
N SER A 393 13.90 19.02 -13.71
CA SER A 393 13.25 17.76 -14.12
C SER A 393 13.70 17.25 -15.48
N ARG A 394 14.00 18.17 -16.43
CA ARG A 394 14.50 17.79 -17.75
C ARG A 394 15.89 17.14 -17.67
N TYR A 395 16.79 17.70 -16.85
CA TYR A 395 18.11 17.13 -16.59
C TYR A 395 17.97 15.73 -16.00
N ARG A 396 17.23 15.61 -14.90
CA ARG A 396 17.06 14.34 -14.18
C ARG A 396 16.48 13.23 -15.07
N PHE A 397 15.51 13.54 -15.92
CA PHE A 397 14.95 12.57 -16.86
C PHE A 397 15.95 12.10 -17.92
N VAL A 398 16.82 12.98 -18.41
CA VAL A 398 17.90 12.58 -19.31
C VAL A 398 18.92 11.74 -18.54
N ALA A 399 19.28 12.14 -17.33
CA ALA A 399 20.21 11.41 -16.48
C ALA A 399 19.71 9.97 -16.20
N LEU A 400 18.43 9.77 -15.89
CA LEU A 400 17.86 8.43 -15.71
C LEU A 400 18.02 7.55 -16.96
N ASN A 401 17.82 8.11 -18.15
CA ASN A 401 18.03 7.37 -19.39
C ASN A 401 19.52 7.06 -19.63
N GLU A 402 20.44 7.98 -19.28
CA GLU A 402 21.88 7.71 -19.39
C GLU A 402 22.34 6.63 -18.37
N MET A 403 21.80 6.67 -17.14
CA MET A 403 22.02 5.60 -16.16
C MET A 403 21.48 4.25 -16.68
N ALA A 404 20.23 4.21 -17.18
CA ALA A 404 19.65 3.00 -17.75
C ALA A 404 20.50 2.44 -18.89
N ARG A 405 21.02 3.32 -19.76
CA ARG A 405 21.92 2.95 -20.87
C ARG A 405 23.24 2.39 -20.37
N ARG A 406 23.83 2.99 -19.31
CA ARG A 406 25.07 2.50 -18.72
C ARG A 406 24.88 1.14 -18.05
N LEU A 407 23.78 0.95 -17.33
CA LEU A 407 23.48 -0.30 -16.60
C LEU A 407 23.04 -1.46 -17.52
N SER A 408 22.62 -1.16 -18.76
CA SER A 408 22.19 -2.17 -19.74
C SER A 408 23.31 -2.62 -20.70
N ARG A 409 24.52 -2.10 -20.54
CA ARG A 409 25.73 -2.53 -21.25
C ARG A 409 26.44 -3.62 -20.45
#